data_65fbc96e7e7a1caa07d4a59d284eb1cc
#
_entry.id   65fbc96e7e7a1caa07d4a59d284eb1cc
#
_cell.length_a   1.000
_cell.length_b   1.000
_cell.length_c   1.000
_cell.angle_alpha   90.00
_cell.angle_beta   90.00
_cell.angle_gamma   90.00
#
_symmetry.space_group_name_H-M   'P 1'
#
loop_
_entity.id
_entity.type
_entity.pdbx_description
1 polymer ?
#
loop_
_entity_poly.entity_id
_entity_poly.type
_entity_poly.pdbx_seq_one_letter_code
_entity_poly.pdbx_strand_id
1 'polypeptide(L)'
;MSTLEVKDLHVSVEDKEILKGINLTVNTGEIHALMGPNGNGKSTLLMAIMGHPTYHVTQGSITLDGKDVLAMSVDERSKAGIFLALQYPAEINGVTNSDFLKAAVNAHRETPISLFKFIRELDTAIEDLKLKGEIAHRFVNEGFSGGEKKRNEIVQMKLLKPAIALLDEIDSGLDVDAIKIVADNILQLQEESPMGLMIVSHYDRFYQLVKPTFAHVMVNGQIIAEGDQQLVEKIDSEGYEWLLKEKNIILESEKVEKKISLGSCANNPRGNK
;
A
#
# COMPACT_ATOMS: atom_id res chain seq x y z
N MET A 1 -4.18 -13.09 -17.13
CA MET A 1 -3.34 -12.99 -15.93
C MET A 1 -2.47 -11.77 -16.10
N SER A 2 -2.48 -10.85 -15.15
CA SER A 2 -1.66 -9.64 -15.25
C SER A 2 -0.43 -9.76 -14.38
N THR A 3 0.68 -9.15 -14.82
CA THR A 3 1.97 -9.15 -14.13
C THR A 3 2.46 -7.72 -14.00
N LEU A 4 2.67 -7.27 -12.77
CA LEU A 4 3.41 -6.05 -12.44
C LEU A 4 4.86 -6.42 -12.20
N GLU A 5 5.77 -5.81 -12.95
CA GLU A 5 7.20 -6.05 -12.83
C GLU A 5 7.93 -4.74 -12.54
N VAL A 6 8.75 -4.74 -11.49
CA VAL A 6 9.61 -3.64 -11.06
C VAL A 6 11.05 -4.10 -11.18
N LYS A 7 11.89 -3.37 -11.92
CA LYS A 7 13.30 -3.72 -12.16
C LYS A 7 14.21 -2.55 -11.84
N ASP A 8 15.17 -2.80 -10.96
CA ASP A 8 16.24 -1.87 -10.55
C ASP A 8 15.70 -0.47 -10.26
N LEU A 9 14.59 -0.41 -9.52
CA LEU A 9 13.87 0.84 -9.28
C LEU A 9 14.55 1.69 -8.22
N HIS A 10 14.96 2.89 -8.62
CA HIS A 10 15.47 3.94 -7.74
C HIS A 10 14.49 5.09 -7.68
N VAL A 11 14.21 5.58 -6.48
CA VAL A 11 13.25 6.66 -6.25
C VAL A 11 13.82 7.67 -5.27
N SER A 12 13.70 8.96 -5.61
CA SER A 12 14.07 10.07 -4.75
C SER A 12 12.85 10.89 -4.35
N VAL A 13 12.91 11.45 -3.15
CA VAL A 13 12.02 12.49 -2.66
C VAL A 13 12.89 13.72 -2.39
N GLU A 14 12.59 14.83 -3.04
CA GLU A 14 13.50 15.96 -3.10
C GLU A 14 14.89 15.48 -3.59
N ASP A 15 15.96 15.78 -2.84
CA ASP A 15 17.33 15.37 -3.17
C ASP A 15 17.77 14.06 -2.48
N LYS A 16 16.88 13.39 -1.76
CA LYS A 16 17.21 12.19 -1.01
C LYS A 16 16.72 10.94 -1.73
N GLU A 17 17.63 10.03 -2.08
CA GLU A 17 17.31 8.72 -2.57
C GLU A 17 16.70 7.84 -1.44
N ILE A 18 15.50 7.33 -1.68
CA ILE A 18 14.75 6.51 -0.74
C ILE A 18 14.76 5.04 -1.16
N LEU A 19 14.48 4.74 -2.44
CA LEU A 19 14.58 3.37 -2.97
C LEU A 19 15.85 3.22 -3.77
N LYS A 20 16.50 2.06 -3.61
CA LYS A 20 17.88 1.81 -4.05
C LYS A 20 17.96 0.47 -4.77
N GLY A 21 17.40 0.38 -5.98
CA GLY A 21 17.46 -0.81 -6.83
C GLY A 21 16.46 -1.89 -6.42
N ILE A 22 15.17 -1.55 -6.29
CA ILE A 22 14.11 -2.50 -5.98
C ILE A 22 13.83 -3.40 -7.20
N ASN A 23 13.80 -4.70 -6.96
CA ASN A 23 13.35 -5.72 -7.91
C ASN A 23 12.19 -6.47 -7.29
N LEU A 24 11.06 -6.57 -8.01
CA LEU A 24 9.84 -7.19 -7.52
C LEU A 24 8.95 -7.59 -8.70
N THR A 25 8.31 -8.74 -8.60
CA THR A 25 7.27 -9.18 -9.56
C THR A 25 6.05 -9.61 -8.78
N VAL A 26 4.87 -9.12 -9.19
CA VAL A 26 3.57 -9.47 -8.60
C VAL A 26 2.64 -9.96 -9.70
N ASN A 27 2.19 -11.20 -9.60
CA ASN A 27 1.27 -11.81 -10.56
C ASN A 27 -0.16 -11.85 -10.02
N THR A 28 -1.13 -11.86 -10.92
CA THR A 28 -2.53 -12.13 -10.59
C THR A 28 -2.64 -13.42 -9.76
N GLY A 29 -3.37 -13.36 -8.64
CA GLY A 29 -3.58 -14.49 -7.73
C GLY A 29 -2.57 -14.58 -6.60
N GLU A 30 -1.51 -13.78 -6.62
CA GLU A 30 -0.49 -13.74 -5.57
C GLU A 30 -0.81 -12.68 -4.52
N ILE A 31 -0.45 -12.96 -3.26
CA ILE A 31 -0.52 -12.03 -2.13
C ILE A 31 0.88 -11.82 -1.60
N HIS A 32 1.38 -10.61 -1.72
CA HIS A 32 2.72 -10.20 -1.30
C HIS A 32 2.63 -9.34 -0.04
N ALA A 33 3.29 -9.78 1.04
CA ALA A 33 3.53 -8.97 2.22
C ALA A 33 4.79 -8.12 2.03
N LEU A 34 4.68 -6.80 2.14
CA LEU A 34 5.82 -5.89 2.14
C LEU A 34 6.07 -5.41 3.57
N MET A 35 7.09 -5.95 4.19
CA MET A 35 7.44 -5.77 5.59
C MET A 35 8.70 -4.93 5.76
N GLY A 36 8.97 -4.50 6.96
CA GLY A 36 10.18 -3.76 7.31
C GLY A 36 9.93 -2.62 8.29
N PRO A 37 10.96 -2.09 8.96
CA PRO A 37 10.83 -0.99 9.91
C PRO A 37 10.24 0.28 9.26
N ASN A 38 9.67 1.18 10.08
CA ASN A 38 9.11 2.43 9.59
C ASN A 38 10.17 3.32 8.95
N GLY A 39 9.78 4.09 7.91
CA GLY A 39 10.69 4.99 7.19
C GLY A 39 11.67 4.30 6.24
N ASN A 40 11.50 3.00 5.94
CA ASN A 40 12.41 2.24 5.09
C ASN A 40 11.99 2.16 3.62
N GLY A 41 10.95 2.92 3.20
CA GLY A 41 10.58 3.06 1.79
C GLY A 41 9.36 2.25 1.32
N LYS A 42 8.66 1.53 2.21
CA LYS A 42 7.48 0.71 1.84
C LYS A 42 6.41 1.52 1.11
N SER A 43 5.87 2.56 1.76
CA SER A 43 4.87 3.46 1.14
C SER A 43 5.43 4.20 -0.08
N THR A 44 6.74 4.54 -0.07
CA THR A 44 7.41 5.14 -1.22
C THR A 44 7.32 4.24 -2.46
N LEU A 45 7.49 2.93 -2.30
CA LEU A 45 7.36 1.98 -3.41
C LEU A 45 5.94 1.99 -3.98
N LEU A 46 4.91 1.88 -3.12
CA LEU A 46 3.51 1.88 -3.55
C LEU A 46 3.13 3.19 -4.25
N MET A 47 3.55 4.33 -3.69
CA MET A 47 3.30 5.66 -4.24
C MET A 47 4.02 5.88 -5.58
N ALA A 48 5.27 5.40 -5.72
CA ALA A 48 6.02 5.48 -6.98
C ALA A 48 5.37 4.64 -8.07
N ILE A 49 4.90 3.42 -7.76
CA ILE A 49 4.15 2.58 -8.70
C ILE A 49 2.87 3.30 -9.16
N MET A 50 2.15 3.97 -8.25
CA MET A 50 0.95 4.73 -8.61
C MET A 50 1.24 6.07 -9.30
N GLY A 51 2.48 6.56 -9.26
CA GLY A 51 2.89 7.81 -9.93
C GLY A 51 2.57 9.07 -9.14
N HIS A 52 2.63 8.99 -7.81
CA HIS A 52 2.43 10.17 -6.96
C HIS A 52 3.55 11.21 -7.22
N PRO A 53 3.20 12.49 -7.46
CA PRO A 53 4.13 13.50 -7.99
C PRO A 53 5.33 13.83 -7.08
N THR A 54 5.25 13.55 -5.80
CA THR A 54 6.35 13.77 -4.84
C THR A 54 7.51 12.77 -5.03
N TYR A 55 7.24 11.61 -5.65
CA TYR A 55 8.20 10.52 -5.76
C TYR A 55 8.77 10.45 -7.17
N HIS A 56 10.05 10.77 -7.32
CA HIS A 56 10.72 10.83 -8.61
C HIS A 56 11.52 9.56 -8.88
N VAL A 57 11.09 8.79 -9.89
CA VAL A 57 11.88 7.64 -10.36
C VAL A 57 13.10 8.16 -11.10
N THR A 58 14.29 7.82 -10.59
CA THR A 58 15.57 8.26 -11.14
C THR A 58 16.25 7.20 -12.00
N GLN A 59 15.93 5.91 -11.77
CA GLN A 59 16.46 4.77 -12.53
C GLN A 59 15.50 3.58 -12.43
N GLY A 60 15.61 2.64 -13.36
CA GLY A 60 14.85 1.41 -13.40
C GLY A 60 13.57 1.50 -14.23
N SER A 61 12.74 0.48 -14.13
CA SER A 61 11.49 0.39 -14.89
C SER A 61 10.37 -0.23 -14.07
N ILE A 62 9.14 0.16 -14.40
CA ILE A 62 7.90 -0.47 -13.91
C ILE A 62 7.06 -0.82 -15.13
N THR A 63 6.68 -2.08 -15.26
CA THR A 63 5.79 -2.52 -16.35
C THR A 63 4.58 -3.27 -15.82
N LEU A 64 3.44 -3.10 -16.48
CA LEU A 64 2.24 -3.91 -16.29
C LEU A 64 1.91 -4.61 -17.61
N ASP A 65 1.95 -5.93 -17.61
CA ASP A 65 1.79 -6.74 -18.82
C ASP A 65 2.71 -6.31 -19.99
N GLY A 66 3.96 -5.95 -19.65
CA GLY A 66 4.96 -5.44 -20.57
C GLY A 66 4.78 -4.00 -21.04
N LYS A 67 3.72 -3.30 -20.61
CA LYS A 67 3.51 -1.87 -20.90
C LYS A 67 4.24 -1.02 -19.86
N ASP A 68 4.93 0.03 -20.31
CA ASP A 68 5.66 0.94 -19.45
C ASP A 68 4.69 1.79 -18.60
N VAL A 69 4.69 1.53 -17.28
CA VAL A 69 3.86 2.25 -16.30
C VAL A 69 4.42 3.65 -16.04
N LEU A 70 5.72 3.86 -16.18
CA LEU A 70 6.33 5.17 -15.93
C LEU A 70 5.91 6.23 -16.96
N ALA A 71 5.58 5.80 -18.18
CA ALA A 71 5.05 6.68 -19.22
C ALA A 71 3.57 7.06 -19.02
N MET A 72 2.86 6.39 -18.10
CA MET A 72 1.43 6.60 -17.84
C MET A 72 1.21 7.70 -16.79
N SER A 73 0.20 8.53 -16.98
CA SER A 73 -0.37 9.39 -15.95
C SER A 73 -1.07 8.56 -14.85
N VAL A 74 -1.37 9.17 -13.70
CA VAL A 74 -2.00 8.47 -12.55
C VAL A 74 -3.34 7.83 -12.93
N ASP A 75 -4.17 8.54 -13.72
CA ASP A 75 -5.46 8.03 -14.19
C ASP A 75 -5.32 6.92 -15.23
N GLU A 76 -4.29 6.96 -16.08
CA GLU A 76 -3.98 5.88 -17.03
C GLU A 76 -3.49 4.62 -16.31
N ARG A 77 -2.67 4.76 -15.25
CA ARG A 77 -2.28 3.62 -14.39
C ARG A 77 -3.49 2.97 -13.73
N SER A 78 -4.41 3.79 -13.21
CA SER A 78 -5.66 3.29 -12.63
C SER A 78 -6.51 2.55 -13.67
N LYS A 79 -6.71 3.13 -14.87
CA LYS A 79 -7.45 2.50 -15.98
C LYS A 79 -6.77 1.24 -16.50
N ALA A 80 -5.45 1.16 -16.42
CA ALA A 80 -4.69 -0.05 -16.75
C ALA A 80 -4.88 -1.17 -15.72
N GLY A 81 -5.49 -0.88 -14.56
CA GLY A 81 -5.84 -1.85 -13.54
C GLY A 81 -4.98 -1.80 -12.28
N ILE A 82 -4.21 -0.73 -12.04
CA ILE A 82 -3.50 -0.52 -10.77
C ILE A 82 -4.40 0.25 -9.81
N PHE A 83 -4.55 -0.24 -8.59
CA PHE A 83 -5.29 0.40 -7.51
C PHE A 83 -4.38 0.63 -6.30
N LEU A 84 -4.53 1.77 -5.64
CA LEU A 84 -3.82 2.09 -4.40
C LEU A 84 -4.82 2.49 -3.33
N ALA A 85 -4.87 1.72 -2.23
CA ALA A 85 -5.51 2.14 -0.99
C ALA A 85 -4.51 2.95 -0.17
N LEU A 86 -4.86 4.18 0.15
CA LEU A 86 -3.99 5.14 0.83
C LEU A 86 -3.96 4.93 2.35
N GLN A 87 -2.82 5.16 2.97
CA GLN A 87 -2.70 5.19 4.42
C GLN A 87 -3.66 6.24 5.04
N TYR A 88 -3.74 7.42 4.42
CA TYR A 88 -4.62 8.52 4.82
C TYR A 88 -5.49 8.98 3.64
N PRO A 89 -6.68 8.36 3.44
CA PRO A 89 -7.58 8.75 2.35
C PRO A 89 -8.07 10.20 2.51
N ALA A 90 -7.94 10.99 1.43
CA ALA A 90 -8.36 12.38 1.42
C ALA A 90 -9.89 12.55 1.51
N GLU A 91 -10.32 13.68 2.07
CA GLU A 91 -11.72 14.11 2.07
C GLU A 91 -12.00 14.96 0.82
N ILE A 92 -13.13 14.70 0.16
CA ILE A 92 -13.56 15.46 -1.02
C ILE A 92 -14.93 16.07 -0.73
N ASN A 93 -14.94 17.34 -0.36
CA ASN A 93 -16.16 18.05 -0.02
C ASN A 93 -17.00 18.35 -1.27
N GLY A 94 -18.31 18.24 -1.15
CA GLY A 94 -19.25 18.56 -2.23
C GLY A 94 -19.47 17.45 -3.26
N VAL A 95 -18.74 16.31 -3.16
CA VAL A 95 -18.95 15.14 -4.02
C VAL A 95 -19.41 13.97 -3.16
N THR A 96 -20.59 13.41 -3.45
CA THR A 96 -21.07 12.24 -2.71
C THR A 96 -20.23 11.01 -3.02
N ASN A 97 -20.11 10.09 -2.06
CA ASN A 97 -19.38 8.85 -2.24
C ASN A 97 -19.94 8.03 -3.42
N SER A 98 -21.27 8.01 -3.58
CA SER A 98 -21.95 7.36 -4.70
C SER A 98 -21.59 7.99 -6.05
N ASP A 99 -21.58 9.33 -6.17
CA ASP A 99 -21.23 10.00 -7.42
C ASP A 99 -19.78 9.80 -7.79
N PHE A 100 -18.87 9.89 -6.81
CA PHE A 100 -17.45 9.61 -6.97
C PHE A 100 -17.23 8.18 -7.47
N LEU A 101 -17.79 7.19 -6.79
CA LEU A 101 -17.64 5.77 -7.12
C LEU A 101 -18.22 5.45 -8.51
N LYS A 102 -19.39 6.03 -8.84
CA LYS A 102 -19.98 5.84 -10.17
C LYS A 102 -19.11 6.44 -11.27
N ALA A 103 -18.54 7.62 -11.03
CA ALA A 103 -17.62 8.25 -11.99
C ALA A 103 -16.37 7.40 -12.18
N ALA A 104 -15.77 6.90 -11.07
CA ALA A 104 -14.61 6.02 -11.10
C ALA A 104 -14.90 4.73 -11.87
N VAL A 105 -16.01 4.03 -11.57
CA VAL A 105 -16.41 2.81 -12.29
C VAL A 105 -16.60 3.08 -13.79
N ASN A 106 -17.23 4.20 -14.15
CA ASN A 106 -17.43 4.55 -15.56
C ASN A 106 -16.12 4.89 -16.28
N ALA A 107 -15.13 5.48 -15.59
CA ALA A 107 -13.82 5.79 -16.17
C ALA A 107 -13.03 4.53 -16.57
N HIS A 108 -13.34 3.38 -15.98
CA HIS A 108 -12.74 2.08 -16.26
C HIS A 108 -13.53 1.23 -17.27
N ARG A 109 -14.57 1.79 -17.93
CA ARG A 109 -15.48 1.05 -18.81
C ARG A 109 -15.64 1.74 -20.15
N GLU A 110 -15.74 0.97 -21.20
CA GLU A 110 -16.09 1.49 -22.53
C GLU A 110 -17.53 2.02 -22.58
N THR A 111 -18.44 1.35 -21.87
CA THR A 111 -19.85 1.75 -21.78
C THR A 111 -20.23 2.01 -20.31
N PRO A 112 -20.90 3.14 -20.03
CA PRO A 112 -21.32 3.47 -18.67
C PRO A 112 -22.18 2.38 -18.04
N ILE A 113 -22.00 2.13 -16.75
CA ILE A 113 -22.81 1.20 -15.98
C ILE A 113 -24.23 1.76 -15.84
N SER A 114 -25.26 0.91 -15.98
CA SER A 114 -26.64 1.35 -15.71
C SER A 114 -26.80 1.71 -14.22
N LEU A 115 -27.62 2.73 -13.93
CA LEU A 115 -27.83 3.21 -12.57
C LEU A 115 -28.30 2.09 -11.63
N PHE A 116 -29.24 1.27 -12.08
CA PHE A 116 -29.75 0.17 -11.27
C PHE A 116 -28.68 -0.87 -10.92
N LYS A 117 -27.86 -1.23 -11.91
CA LYS A 117 -26.75 -2.18 -11.68
C LYS A 117 -25.71 -1.60 -10.70
N PHE A 118 -25.36 -0.32 -10.88
CA PHE A 118 -24.41 0.37 -10.01
C PHE A 118 -24.88 0.43 -8.56
N ILE A 119 -26.16 0.86 -8.33
CA ILE A 119 -26.73 0.93 -6.98
C ILE A 119 -26.68 -0.44 -6.31
N ARG A 120 -27.08 -1.51 -7.00
CA ARG A 120 -27.05 -2.87 -6.45
C ARG A 120 -25.63 -3.31 -6.07
N GLU A 121 -24.64 -3.05 -6.94
CA GLU A 121 -23.24 -3.43 -6.66
C GLU A 121 -22.68 -2.61 -5.49
N LEU A 122 -23.03 -1.32 -5.41
CA LEU A 122 -22.61 -0.44 -4.30
C LEU A 122 -23.24 -0.88 -2.97
N ASP A 123 -24.54 -1.13 -2.94
CA ASP A 123 -25.25 -1.57 -1.74
C ASP A 123 -24.67 -2.88 -1.22
N THR A 124 -24.43 -3.86 -2.10
CA THR A 124 -23.79 -5.13 -1.75
C THR A 124 -22.41 -4.89 -1.16
N ALA A 125 -21.57 -4.06 -1.77
CA ALA A 125 -20.22 -3.79 -1.29
C ALA A 125 -20.21 -3.08 0.09
N ILE A 126 -21.17 -2.17 0.33
CA ILE A 126 -21.36 -1.48 1.60
C ILE A 126 -21.81 -2.48 2.69
N GLU A 127 -22.75 -3.36 2.39
CA GLU A 127 -23.27 -4.37 3.31
C GLU A 127 -22.20 -5.40 3.69
N ASP A 128 -21.42 -5.90 2.73
CA ASP A 128 -20.32 -6.86 2.95
C ASP A 128 -19.30 -6.29 3.94
N LEU A 129 -19.01 -4.99 3.83
CA LEU A 129 -18.08 -4.30 4.71
C LEU A 129 -18.70 -3.77 6.01
N LYS A 130 -19.96 -4.13 6.30
CA LYS A 130 -20.69 -3.70 7.50
C LYS A 130 -20.68 -2.18 7.70
N LEU A 131 -20.73 -1.45 6.59
CA LEU A 131 -20.90 0.00 6.59
C LEU A 131 -22.39 0.33 6.59
N LYS A 132 -22.76 1.53 7.09
CA LYS A 132 -24.15 1.99 7.01
C LYS A 132 -24.46 2.50 5.61
N GLY A 133 -25.65 2.20 5.08
CA GLY A 133 -26.06 2.62 3.73
C GLY A 133 -26.00 4.14 3.50
N GLU A 134 -26.18 4.96 4.55
CA GLU A 134 -26.04 6.42 4.48
C GLU A 134 -24.67 6.90 3.97
N ILE A 135 -23.63 6.05 4.07
CA ILE A 135 -22.27 6.39 3.63
C ILE A 135 -22.22 6.68 2.10
N ALA A 136 -23.12 6.08 1.33
CA ALA A 136 -23.25 6.35 -0.11
C ALA A 136 -23.62 7.81 -0.42
N HIS A 137 -24.39 8.44 0.46
CA HIS A 137 -24.92 9.80 0.29
C HIS A 137 -24.10 10.88 0.97
N ARG A 138 -23.13 10.52 1.82
CA ARG A 138 -22.19 11.45 2.44
C ARG A 138 -21.09 11.84 1.45
N PHE A 139 -20.47 12.98 1.66
CA PHE A 139 -19.31 13.38 0.85
C PHE A 139 -18.13 12.43 1.11
N VAL A 140 -17.30 12.23 0.10
CA VAL A 140 -16.20 11.25 0.13
C VAL A 140 -15.32 11.49 1.35
N ASN A 141 -15.30 10.52 2.24
CA ASN A 141 -14.51 10.49 3.48
C ASN A 141 -14.77 11.62 4.49
N GLU A 142 -15.68 12.59 4.20
CA GLU A 142 -15.99 13.70 5.10
C GLU A 142 -16.71 13.19 6.36
N GLY A 143 -16.09 13.44 7.51
CA GLY A 143 -16.59 13.00 8.81
C GLY A 143 -16.69 11.48 8.95
N PHE A 144 -16.04 10.68 8.10
CA PHE A 144 -15.92 9.26 8.31
C PHE A 144 -14.92 9.01 9.45
N SER A 145 -15.21 8.01 10.29
CA SER A 145 -14.22 7.49 11.22
C SER A 145 -13.04 6.87 10.45
N GLY A 146 -11.89 6.71 11.10
CA GLY A 146 -10.74 6.06 10.48
C GLY A 146 -11.09 4.68 9.89
N GLY A 147 -11.86 3.88 10.66
CA GLY A 147 -12.31 2.57 10.21
C GLY A 147 -13.32 2.61 9.04
N GLU A 148 -14.18 3.63 8.97
CA GLU A 148 -15.08 3.81 7.82
C GLU A 148 -14.29 4.21 6.57
N LYS A 149 -13.28 5.09 6.69
CA LYS A 149 -12.40 5.47 5.57
C LYS A 149 -11.69 4.24 4.98
N LYS A 150 -11.09 3.41 5.82
CA LYS A 150 -10.38 2.19 5.40
C LYS A 150 -11.32 1.17 4.73
N ARG A 151 -12.49 0.93 5.33
CA ARG A 151 -13.49 0.04 4.70
C ARG A 151 -14.04 0.62 3.40
N ASN A 152 -14.16 1.96 3.28
CA ASN A 152 -14.55 2.61 2.03
C ASN A 152 -13.51 2.42 0.90
N GLU A 153 -12.19 2.34 1.23
CA GLU A 153 -11.16 1.95 0.25
C GLU A 153 -11.42 0.54 -0.30
N ILE A 154 -11.87 -0.40 0.55
CA ILE A 154 -12.21 -1.76 0.08
C ILE A 154 -13.51 -1.76 -0.74
N VAL A 155 -14.50 -0.90 -0.44
CA VAL A 155 -15.67 -0.69 -1.32
C VAL A 155 -15.22 -0.26 -2.71
N GLN A 156 -14.29 0.70 -2.81
CA GLN A 156 -13.71 1.14 -4.08
C GLN A 156 -13.06 -0.03 -4.82
N MET A 157 -12.21 -0.81 -4.14
CA MET A 157 -11.53 -1.96 -4.72
C MET A 157 -12.52 -3.02 -5.23
N LYS A 158 -13.59 -3.30 -4.47
CA LYS A 158 -14.66 -4.27 -4.89
C LYS A 158 -15.39 -3.81 -6.14
N LEU A 159 -15.62 -2.51 -6.31
CA LEU A 159 -16.31 -1.95 -7.48
C LEU A 159 -15.41 -1.86 -8.71
N LEU A 160 -14.13 -1.51 -8.52
CA LEU A 160 -13.17 -1.32 -9.60
C LEU A 160 -12.55 -2.62 -10.11
N LYS A 161 -12.43 -3.65 -9.24
CA LYS A 161 -11.85 -4.96 -9.56
C LYS A 161 -10.49 -4.84 -10.27
N PRO A 162 -9.48 -4.27 -9.61
CA PRO A 162 -8.19 -4.01 -10.23
C PRO A 162 -7.46 -5.30 -10.59
N ALA A 163 -6.51 -5.21 -11.52
CA ALA A 163 -5.57 -6.30 -11.82
C ALA A 163 -4.48 -6.43 -10.74
N ILE A 164 -4.03 -5.28 -10.22
CA ILE A 164 -3.04 -5.15 -9.15
C ILE A 164 -3.58 -4.19 -8.09
N ALA A 165 -3.63 -4.62 -6.84
CA ALA A 165 -4.00 -3.77 -5.71
C ALA A 165 -2.83 -3.60 -4.73
N LEU A 166 -2.53 -2.35 -4.44
CA LEU A 166 -1.50 -1.90 -3.51
C LEU A 166 -2.21 -1.38 -2.26
N LEU A 167 -2.01 -2.01 -1.10
CA LEU A 167 -2.72 -1.68 0.13
C LEU A 167 -1.71 -1.14 1.16
N ASP A 168 -1.77 0.17 1.43
CA ASP A 168 -0.87 0.84 2.37
C ASP A 168 -1.55 1.00 3.73
N GLU A 169 -1.17 0.15 4.69
CA GLU A 169 -1.68 0.14 6.08
C GLU A 169 -3.22 0.19 6.15
N ILE A 170 -3.88 -0.66 5.35
CA ILE A 170 -5.35 -0.71 5.27
C ILE A 170 -6.00 -1.11 6.61
N ASP A 171 -5.26 -1.74 7.48
CA ASP A 171 -5.62 -2.23 8.80
C ASP A 171 -5.34 -1.23 9.92
N SER A 172 -4.64 -0.13 9.64
CA SER A 172 -4.29 0.90 10.63
C SER A 172 -5.53 1.57 11.20
N GLY A 173 -5.63 1.61 12.54
CA GLY A 173 -6.75 2.22 13.26
C GLY A 173 -8.07 1.43 13.22
N LEU A 174 -8.04 0.20 12.75
CA LEU A 174 -9.16 -0.73 12.83
C LEU A 174 -9.16 -1.50 14.15
N ASP A 175 -10.35 -1.77 14.69
CA ASP A 175 -10.52 -2.75 15.76
C ASP A 175 -10.44 -4.20 15.20
N VAL A 176 -10.41 -5.15 16.11
CA VAL A 176 -10.24 -6.57 15.81
C VAL A 176 -11.31 -7.11 14.85
N ASP A 177 -12.56 -6.67 15.00
CA ASP A 177 -13.67 -7.12 14.18
C ASP A 177 -13.61 -6.49 12.79
N ALA A 178 -13.26 -5.21 12.70
CA ALA A 178 -13.09 -4.51 11.44
C ALA A 178 -11.91 -5.06 10.61
N ILE A 179 -10.80 -5.42 11.25
CA ILE A 179 -9.66 -6.09 10.59
C ILE A 179 -10.12 -7.40 9.94
N LYS A 180 -10.92 -8.20 10.65
CA LYS A 180 -11.44 -9.46 10.12
C LYS A 180 -12.38 -9.22 8.94
N ILE A 181 -13.31 -8.26 9.04
CA ILE A 181 -14.22 -7.90 7.94
C ILE A 181 -13.43 -7.49 6.69
N VAL A 182 -12.40 -6.66 6.84
CA VAL A 182 -11.54 -6.24 5.72
C VAL A 182 -10.81 -7.43 5.12
N ALA A 183 -10.17 -8.28 5.93
CA ALA A 183 -9.44 -9.45 5.45
C ALA A 183 -10.37 -10.45 4.73
N ASP A 184 -11.54 -10.76 5.29
CA ASP A 184 -12.52 -11.67 4.68
C ASP A 184 -13.00 -11.15 3.32
N ASN A 185 -13.25 -9.82 3.18
CA ASN A 185 -13.65 -9.21 1.92
C ASN A 185 -12.53 -9.19 0.87
N ILE A 186 -11.28 -8.99 1.28
CA ILE A 186 -10.12 -9.09 0.37
C ILE A 186 -9.98 -10.52 -0.15
N LEU A 187 -10.09 -11.52 0.71
CA LEU A 187 -10.01 -12.94 0.32
C LEU A 187 -11.18 -13.34 -0.58
N GLN A 188 -12.42 -12.93 -0.24
CA GLN A 188 -13.57 -13.16 -1.11
C GLN A 188 -13.35 -12.55 -2.50
N LEU A 189 -12.87 -11.31 -2.56
CA LEU A 189 -12.61 -10.65 -3.84
C LEU A 189 -11.49 -11.36 -4.62
N GLN A 190 -10.47 -11.89 -3.93
CA GLN A 190 -9.40 -12.67 -4.53
C GLN A 190 -9.90 -13.99 -5.15
N GLU A 191 -10.92 -14.62 -4.55
CA GLU A 191 -11.58 -15.82 -5.11
C GLU A 191 -12.47 -15.48 -6.32
N GLU A 192 -13.25 -14.39 -6.23
CA GLU A 192 -14.20 -13.99 -7.27
C GLU A 192 -13.53 -13.35 -8.49
N SER A 193 -12.50 -12.56 -8.27
CA SER A 193 -11.75 -11.79 -9.26
C SER A 193 -10.28 -11.72 -8.86
N PRO A 194 -9.51 -12.78 -9.15
CA PRO A 194 -8.10 -12.84 -8.76
C PRO A 194 -7.31 -11.62 -9.24
N MET A 195 -6.54 -11.02 -8.32
CA MET A 195 -5.66 -9.87 -8.56
C MET A 195 -4.30 -10.11 -7.94
N GLY A 196 -3.27 -9.39 -8.38
CA GLY A 196 -2.02 -9.32 -7.65
C GLY A 196 -2.18 -8.37 -6.47
N LEU A 197 -1.90 -8.83 -5.25
CA LEU A 197 -2.00 -8.01 -4.04
C LEU A 197 -0.62 -7.73 -3.46
N MET A 198 -0.34 -6.45 -3.18
CA MET A 198 0.80 -6.05 -2.36
C MET A 198 0.28 -5.32 -1.13
N ILE A 199 0.61 -5.83 0.05
CA ILE A 199 0.06 -5.37 1.32
C ILE A 199 1.19 -4.90 2.23
N VAL A 200 1.11 -3.66 2.69
CA VAL A 200 1.89 -3.13 3.81
C VAL A 200 1.00 -3.15 5.04
N SER A 201 1.41 -3.85 6.08
CA SER A 201 0.74 -3.87 7.38
C SER A 201 1.77 -3.88 8.51
N HIS A 202 1.37 -3.33 9.65
CA HIS A 202 2.11 -3.41 10.90
C HIS A 202 1.47 -4.40 11.89
N TYR A 203 0.34 -5.00 11.53
CA TYR A 203 -0.38 -5.94 12.37
C TYR A 203 -0.20 -7.37 11.84
N ASP A 204 0.54 -8.16 12.56
CA ASP A 204 0.81 -9.57 12.25
C ASP A 204 -0.48 -10.36 12.08
N ARG A 205 -1.49 -10.03 12.90
CA ARG A 205 -2.81 -10.63 12.82
C ARG A 205 -3.45 -10.47 11.43
N PHE A 206 -3.22 -9.36 10.74
CA PHE A 206 -3.74 -9.17 9.39
C PHE A 206 -3.11 -10.16 8.41
N TYR A 207 -1.78 -10.34 8.49
CA TYR A 207 -1.08 -11.33 7.68
C TYR A 207 -1.48 -12.77 8.00
N GLN A 208 -1.79 -13.09 9.27
CA GLN A 208 -2.33 -14.40 9.64
C GLN A 208 -3.69 -14.69 9.00
N LEU A 209 -4.51 -13.66 8.76
CA LEU A 209 -5.80 -13.78 8.10
C LEU A 209 -5.65 -13.92 6.58
N VAL A 210 -4.88 -13.04 5.93
CA VAL A 210 -4.77 -13.00 4.46
C VAL A 210 -3.78 -14.01 3.88
N LYS A 211 -2.88 -14.58 4.71
CA LYS A 211 -1.91 -15.63 4.37
C LYS A 211 -1.13 -15.33 3.10
N PRO A 212 -0.15 -14.39 3.15
CA PRO A 212 0.64 -14.02 2.00
C PRO A 212 1.35 -15.23 1.37
N THR A 213 1.37 -15.28 0.04
CA THR A 213 2.13 -16.28 -0.73
C THR A 213 3.61 -15.93 -0.80
N PHE A 214 3.91 -14.62 -0.76
CA PHE A 214 5.27 -14.08 -0.76
C PHE A 214 5.41 -13.02 0.32
N ALA A 215 6.61 -12.92 0.88
CA ALA A 215 6.98 -11.90 1.85
C ALA A 215 8.31 -11.25 1.43
N HIS A 216 8.37 -9.93 1.49
CA HIS A 216 9.53 -9.13 1.16
C HIS A 216 9.87 -8.23 2.34
N VAL A 217 11.13 -8.25 2.80
CA VAL A 217 11.58 -7.39 3.88
C VAL A 217 12.40 -6.24 3.32
N MET A 218 11.88 -5.04 3.48
CA MET A 218 12.51 -3.80 3.02
C MET A 218 13.23 -3.08 4.16
N VAL A 219 14.52 -2.80 3.95
CA VAL A 219 15.36 -2.04 4.89
C VAL A 219 16.23 -1.06 4.10
N ASN A 220 16.31 0.19 4.56
CA ASN A 220 17.11 1.26 3.95
C ASN A 220 16.85 1.43 2.44
N GLY A 221 15.61 1.19 2.00
CA GLY A 221 15.21 1.31 0.60
C GLY A 221 15.60 0.14 -0.30
N GLN A 222 15.95 -1.01 0.26
CA GLN A 222 16.28 -2.24 -0.46
C GLN A 222 15.51 -3.44 0.06
N ILE A 223 15.14 -4.39 -0.78
CA ILE A 223 14.62 -5.69 -0.36
C ILE A 223 15.83 -6.55 0.05
N ILE A 224 15.91 -6.88 1.35
CA ILE A 224 17.05 -7.61 1.94
C ILE A 224 16.78 -9.08 2.19
N ALA A 225 15.51 -9.47 2.21
CA ALA A 225 15.08 -10.87 2.34
C ALA A 225 13.75 -11.07 1.62
N GLU A 226 13.58 -12.26 1.10
CA GLU A 226 12.34 -12.74 0.48
C GLU A 226 12.00 -14.12 1.05
N GLY A 227 10.74 -14.43 1.13
CA GLY A 227 10.22 -15.69 1.67
C GLY A 227 8.72 -15.82 1.49
N ASP A 228 8.13 -16.64 2.32
CA ASP A 228 6.70 -16.95 2.37
C ASP A 228 6.10 -16.60 3.74
N GLN A 229 4.97 -17.21 4.07
CA GLN A 229 4.29 -17.07 5.36
C GLN A 229 5.23 -17.38 6.55
N GLN A 230 6.20 -18.28 6.42
CA GLN A 230 7.13 -18.62 7.51
C GLN A 230 8.05 -17.44 7.84
N LEU A 231 8.44 -16.66 6.83
CA LEU A 231 9.22 -15.44 7.06
C LEU A 231 8.39 -14.40 7.82
N VAL A 232 7.10 -14.24 7.50
CA VAL A 232 6.17 -13.36 8.23
C VAL A 232 6.09 -13.78 9.70
N GLU A 233 5.83 -15.05 9.98
CA GLU A 233 5.72 -15.60 11.34
C GLU A 233 7.03 -15.45 12.15
N LYS A 234 8.16 -15.62 11.49
CA LYS A 234 9.46 -15.44 12.13
C LYS A 234 9.73 -13.98 12.50
N ILE A 235 9.37 -13.03 11.62
CA ILE A 235 9.50 -11.60 11.91
C ILE A 235 8.55 -11.19 13.03
N ASP A 236 7.32 -11.71 13.05
CA ASP A 236 6.35 -11.49 14.13
C ASP A 236 6.93 -11.91 15.49
N SER A 237 7.47 -13.11 15.56
CA SER A 237 7.96 -13.69 16.83
C SER A 237 9.32 -13.15 17.29
N GLU A 238 10.23 -12.87 16.37
CA GLU A 238 11.64 -12.53 16.68
C GLU A 238 12.02 -11.08 16.32
N GLY A 239 11.14 -10.33 15.65
CA GLY A 239 11.42 -8.99 15.13
C GLY A 239 12.40 -9.00 13.97
N TYR A 240 12.98 -7.82 13.65
CA TYR A 240 13.92 -7.67 12.52
C TYR A 240 15.40 -7.82 12.92
N GLU A 241 15.73 -7.80 14.21
CA GLU A 241 17.13 -7.71 14.69
C GLU A 241 18.01 -8.88 14.21
N TRP A 242 17.47 -10.10 14.21
CA TRP A 242 18.22 -11.28 13.76
C TRP A 242 18.63 -11.15 12.29
N LEU A 243 17.70 -10.65 11.43
CA LEU A 243 17.95 -10.47 10.01
C LEU A 243 18.96 -9.35 9.74
N LEU A 244 18.87 -8.23 10.48
CA LEU A 244 19.82 -7.14 10.39
C LEU A 244 21.24 -7.58 10.80
N LYS A 245 21.36 -8.40 11.85
CA LYS A 245 22.64 -8.97 12.29
C LYS A 245 23.20 -9.95 11.26
N GLU A 246 22.38 -10.86 10.73
CA GLU A 246 22.79 -11.82 9.71
C GLU A 246 23.31 -11.14 8.44
N LYS A 247 22.63 -10.08 8.00
CA LYS A 247 23.00 -9.32 6.80
C LYS A 247 24.03 -8.20 7.06
N ASN A 248 24.49 -8.01 8.31
CA ASN A 248 25.37 -6.91 8.73
C ASN A 248 24.84 -5.51 8.34
N ILE A 249 23.54 -5.29 8.45
CA ILE A 249 22.88 -4.04 8.09
C ILE A 249 22.66 -3.17 9.34
N ILE A 250 23.01 -1.89 9.24
CA ILE A 250 22.73 -0.87 10.25
C ILE A 250 21.62 0.05 9.69
N LEU A 251 20.58 0.27 10.47
CA LEU A 251 19.50 1.19 10.09
C LEU A 251 20.03 2.62 9.91
N GLU A 252 19.61 3.30 8.85
CA GLU A 252 20.06 4.68 8.58
C GLU A 252 19.63 5.65 9.69
N SER A 253 18.49 5.43 10.33
CA SER A 253 18.02 6.19 11.50
C SER A 253 19.03 6.14 12.66
N GLU A 254 19.59 4.97 12.96
CA GLU A 254 20.60 4.80 14.02
C GLU A 254 21.95 5.48 13.67
N LYS A 255 22.28 5.56 12.37
CA LYS A 255 23.50 6.27 11.92
C LYS A 255 23.41 7.77 12.19
N VAL A 256 22.22 8.36 12.06
CA VAL A 256 21.98 9.78 12.32
C VAL A 256 22.09 10.09 13.81
N GLU A 257 21.48 9.25 14.67
CA GLU A 257 21.57 9.43 16.12
C GLU A 257 23.01 9.29 16.64
N LYS A 258 23.79 8.31 16.15
CA LYS A 258 25.20 8.15 16.50
C LYS A 258 26.05 9.34 16.06
N LYS A 259 25.79 9.96 14.90
CA LYS A 259 26.49 11.18 14.45
C LYS A 259 26.15 12.39 15.34
N ILE A 260 24.89 12.54 15.76
CA ILE A 260 24.47 13.62 16.65
C ILE A 260 25.11 13.46 18.05
N SER A 261 25.15 12.25 18.60
CA SER A 261 25.77 11.98 19.91
C SER A 261 27.29 12.19 19.90
N LEU A 262 27.98 11.88 18.82
CA LEU A 262 29.42 12.13 18.65
C LEU A 262 29.74 13.64 18.46
N GLY A 263 28.84 14.41 17.84
CA GLY A 263 28.98 15.86 17.67
C GLY A 263 28.78 16.65 18.95
N SER A 264 27.99 16.17 19.90
CA SER A 264 27.72 16.86 21.18
C SER A 264 28.86 16.75 22.21
N CYS A 265 29.80 15.83 22.02
CA CYS A 265 30.97 15.67 22.93
C CYS A 265 32.17 16.57 22.56
N ALA A 266 32.13 17.28 21.42
CA ALA A 266 33.29 18.02 20.90
C ALA A 266 33.34 19.52 21.31
N ASN A 267 32.32 20.07 22.01
CA ASN A 267 32.29 21.49 22.39
C ASN A 267 32.08 21.67 23.88
N ASN A 268 33.15 21.48 24.65
CA ASN A 268 33.27 22.07 25.98
C ASN A 268 34.64 22.77 26.12
N PRO A 269 34.78 24.06 25.71
CA PRO A 269 35.97 24.82 26.03
C PRO A 269 35.90 25.22 27.52
N ARG A 270 36.74 24.55 28.33
CA ARG A 270 37.11 25.11 29.64
C ARG A 270 37.74 26.46 29.40
N GLY A 271 37.05 27.50 29.73
CA GLY A 271 37.58 28.88 29.83
C GLY A 271 37.68 29.27 31.28
N ASN A 272 38.94 29.29 31.80
CA ASN A 272 39.32 29.91 33.05
C ASN A 272 39.09 31.44 33.01
N LYS A 273 38.54 32.00 34.00
CA LYS A 273 38.91 33.05 34.94
C LYS A 273 37.68 33.75 35.45
#